data_dcfd6717b504e60f60d603145f89a9e8
#
_entry.id   dcfd6717b504e60f60d603145f89a9e8
#
_cell.length_a   1.000
_cell.length_b   1.000
_cell.length_c   1.000
_cell.angle_alpha   90.00
_cell.angle_beta   90.00
_cell.angle_gamma   90.00
#
_symmetry.space_group_name_H-M   'P 1'
#
loop_
_entity.id
_entity.type
_entity.pdbx_description
1 polymer ?
#
loop_
_entity_poly.entity_id
_entity_poly.type
_entity_poly.pdbx_seq_one_letter_code
_entity_poly.pdbx_strand_id
1 'polypeptide(L)'
;DNYTISEVKAKPEFFGKTLETLDTIDKYHLTLVTIIRKREKKNLIGKKSIVKETIGRPAPDTIVLEDDILVVFGYNKDIETYCLGQEEHQIRS
;
A
#
# COMPACT_ATOMS: atom_id res chain seq x y z
N ASP A 1 -17.00 15.19 -7.34
CA ASP A 1 -15.97 14.38 -6.73
C ASP A 1 -14.60 14.98 -6.86
N ASN A 2 -13.81 14.79 -5.84
CA ASN A 2 -12.48 15.34 -5.77
C ASN A 2 -11.42 14.27 -5.84
N TYR A 3 -10.26 14.66 -6.30
CA TYR A 3 -9.05 13.85 -6.16
C TYR A 3 -8.49 14.02 -4.76
N THR A 4 -7.87 12.98 -4.26
CA THR A 4 -7.22 13.04 -2.96
C THR A 4 -6.01 12.10 -2.94
N ILE A 5 -5.15 12.31 -1.96
CA ILE A 5 -4.05 11.41 -1.67
C ILE A 5 -4.44 10.69 -0.38
N SER A 6 -4.34 9.37 -0.40
CA SER A 6 -4.72 8.53 0.75
C SER A 6 -3.73 7.42 0.98
N GLU A 7 -3.67 6.98 2.24
CA GLU A 7 -2.93 5.79 2.62
C GLU A 7 -3.91 4.63 2.67
N VAL A 8 -3.60 3.57 1.93
CA VAL A 8 -4.42 2.35 1.92
C VAL A 8 -3.52 1.14 2.16
N LYS A 9 -4.07 0.11 2.76
CA LYS A 9 -3.31 -1.12 2.99
C LYS A 9 -3.12 -1.88 1.69
N ALA A 10 -1.92 -2.43 1.49
CA ALA A 10 -1.70 -3.34 0.39
C ALA A 10 -2.56 -4.58 0.59
N LYS A 11 -3.19 -5.05 -0.47
CA LYS A 11 -4.02 -6.25 -0.42
C LYS A 11 -3.13 -7.49 -0.36
N PRO A 12 -3.56 -8.55 0.34
CA PRO A 12 -2.76 -9.78 0.42
C PRO A 12 -2.37 -10.35 -0.94
N GLU A 13 -3.21 -10.19 -1.93
CA GLU A 13 -2.93 -10.65 -3.30
C GLU A 13 -1.75 -9.93 -3.95
N PHE A 14 -1.30 -8.82 -3.38
CA PHE A 14 -0.16 -8.06 -3.89
C PHE A 14 1.17 -8.50 -3.27
N PHE A 15 1.12 -9.21 -2.14
CA PHE A 15 2.33 -9.53 -1.39
C PHE A 15 3.27 -10.41 -2.22
N GLY A 16 4.55 -10.03 -2.25
CA GLY A 16 5.57 -10.75 -2.97
C GLY A 16 5.62 -10.48 -4.46
N LYS A 17 4.74 -9.64 -4.98
CA LYS A 17 4.68 -9.32 -6.41
C LYS A 17 5.31 -7.97 -6.69
N THR A 18 5.85 -7.84 -7.89
CA THR A 18 6.42 -6.56 -8.34
C THR A 18 5.31 -5.64 -8.82
N LEU A 19 5.59 -4.33 -8.78
CA LEU A 19 4.60 -3.35 -9.23
C LEU A 19 4.26 -3.51 -10.71
N GLU A 20 5.22 -3.92 -11.54
CA GLU A 20 4.96 -4.11 -12.97
C GLU A 20 4.00 -5.26 -13.27
N THR A 21 3.89 -6.24 -12.35
CA THR A 21 2.96 -7.35 -12.52
C THR A 21 1.59 -7.08 -11.92
N LEU A 22 1.44 -5.97 -11.22
CA LEU A 22 0.19 -5.60 -10.58
C LEU A 22 -0.57 -4.60 -11.43
N ASP A 23 -1.76 -4.97 -11.88
CA ASP A 23 -2.65 -4.06 -12.60
C ASP A 23 -3.44 -3.17 -11.65
N THR A 24 -2.95 -3.00 -10.43
CA THR A 24 -3.66 -2.28 -9.38
C THR A 24 -4.03 -0.86 -9.78
N ILE A 25 -3.06 -0.17 -10.38
CA ILE A 25 -3.27 1.22 -10.79
C ILE A 25 -4.34 1.29 -11.87
N ASP A 26 -4.23 0.46 -12.89
CA ASP A 26 -5.18 0.45 -13.99
C ASP A 26 -6.55 -0.06 -13.55
N LYS A 27 -6.58 -1.10 -12.72
CA LYS A 27 -7.81 -1.71 -12.27
C LYS A 27 -8.63 -0.78 -11.37
N TYR A 28 -7.98 -0.02 -10.51
CA TYR A 28 -8.66 0.89 -9.57
C TYR A 28 -8.54 2.35 -9.98
N HIS A 29 -7.88 2.64 -11.11
CA HIS A 29 -7.67 4.03 -11.58
C HIS A 29 -6.94 4.90 -10.57
N LEU A 30 -6.04 4.30 -9.79
CA LEU A 30 -5.26 5.00 -8.78
C LEU A 30 -3.81 5.14 -9.23
N THR A 31 -3.18 6.24 -8.83
CA THR A 31 -1.77 6.45 -9.08
C THR A 31 -1.01 6.15 -7.78
N LEU A 32 -0.03 5.26 -7.85
CA LEU A 32 0.81 4.98 -6.69
C LEU A 32 1.86 6.09 -6.55
N VAL A 33 1.85 6.76 -5.40
CA VAL A 33 2.80 7.84 -5.11
C VAL A 33 4.04 7.28 -4.45
N THR A 34 3.87 6.50 -3.40
CA THR A 34 4.97 5.85 -2.69
C THR A 34 4.44 4.72 -1.83
N ILE A 35 5.34 4.01 -1.19
CA ILE A 35 5.00 2.95 -0.25
C ILE A 35 5.62 3.29 1.10
N ILE A 36 4.82 3.16 2.16
CA ILE A 36 5.29 3.29 3.52
C ILE A 36 5.45 1.88 4.08
N ARG A 37 6.65 1.58 4.55
CA ARG A 37 7.00 0.24 4.99
C ARG A 37 7.41 0.27 6.45
N LYS A 38 6.95 -0.71 7.22
CA LYS A 38 7.36 -0.86 8.59
C LYS A 38 8.68 -1.60 8.64
N ARG A 39 9.57 -1.11 9.49
CA ARG A 39 10.89 -1.71 9.66
C ARG A 39 11.19 -1.82 11.14
N GLU A 40 11.73 -2.95 11.55
CA GLU A 40 12.18 -3.14 12.90
C GLU A 40 13.58 -2.55 13.06
N LYS A 41 13.77 -1.79 14.13
CA LYS A 41 15.04 -1.15 14.43
C LYS A 41 15.46 -1.49 15.85
N LYS A 42 16.74 -1.81 16.03
CA LYS A 42 17.33 -2.00 17.36
C LYS A 42 18.17 -0.80 17.72
N ASN A 43 18.06 -0.35 18.98
CA ASN A 43 18.95 0.67 19.47
C ASN A 43 20.22 0.03 20.05
N LEU A 44 21.14 0.86 20.61
CA LEU A 44 22.43 0.39 21.12
C LEU A 44 22.31 -0.57 22.31
N ILE A 45 21.20 -0.53 23.03
CA ILE A 45 20.98 -1.43 24.17
C ILE A 45 20.12 -2.63 23.80
N GLY A 46 19.90 -2.86 22.50
CA GLY A 46 19.17 -4.01 22.03
C GLY A 46 17.66 -3.90 22.07
N LYS A 47 17.13 -2.75 22.44
CA LYS A 47 15.68 -2.53 22.47
C LYS A 47 15.14 -2.37 21.07
N LYS A 48 14.10 -3.13 20.75
CA LYS A 48 13.48 -3.10 19.43
C LYS A 48 12.38 -2.05 19.36
N SER A 49 12.26 -1.40 18.22
CA SER A 49 11.16 -0.49 17.93
C SER A 49 10.76 -0.65 16.47
N ILE A 50 9.50 -0.34 16.17
CA ILE A 50 9.01 -0.37 14.80
C ILE A 50 8.94 1.05 14.29
N VAL A 51 9.60 1.32 13.18
CA VAL A 51 9.58 2.63 12.54
C VAL A 51 8.93 2.50 11.18
N LYS A 52 8.30 3.58 10.73
CA LYS A 52 7.74 3.66 9.39
C LYS A 52 8.76 4.36 8.50
N GLU A 53 8.93 3.82 7.31
CA GLU A 53 9.92 4.32 6.38
C GLU A 53 9.29 4.44 4.99
N THR A 54 9.48 5.59 4.36
CA THR A 54 9.03 5.80 2.99
C THR A 54 10.08 5.25 2.05
N ILE A 55 9.69 4.38 1.13
CA ILE A 55 10.67 3.78 0.22
C ILE A 55 11.05 4.68 -0.96
N GLY A 56 10.53 5.91 -0.97
CA GLY A 56 10.85 6.89 -1.99
C GLY A 56 10.03 6.67 -3.26
N ARG A 57 10.67 6.77 -4.42
CA ARG A 57 9.99 6.57 -5.70
C ARG A 57 9.93 5.09 -6.04
N PRO A 58 8.73 4.50 -6.09
CA PRO A 58 8.62 3.09 -6.46
C PRO A 58 9.05 2.85 -7.90
N ALA A 59 9.70 1.72 -8.13
CA ALA A 59 10.15 1.31 -9.46
C ALA A 59 9.31 0.11 -9.92
N PRO A 60 9.32 -0.22 -11.22
CA PRO A 60 8.56 -1.37 -11.71
C PRO A 60 8.93 -2.69 -11.02
N ASP A 61 10.19 -2.84 -10.60
CA ASP A 61 10.66 -4.06 -9.93
C ASP A 61 10.53 -4.01 -8.41
N THR A 62 9.94 -2.96 -7.87
CA THR A 62 9.68 -2.89 -6.43
C THR A 62 8.68 -3.97 -6.03
N ILE A 63 9.03 -4.76 -5.01
CA ILE A 63 8.17 -5.83 -4.50
C ILE A 63 7.32 -5.29 -3.36
N VAL A 64 6.02 -5.59 -3.40
CA VAL A 64 5.09 -5.24 -2.32
C VAL A 64 5.22 -6.28 -1.22
N LEU A 65 5.39 -5.84 0.01
CA LEU A 65 5.55 -6.72 1.16
C LEU A 65 4.31 -6.68 2.05
N GLU A 66 4.19 -7.70 2.88
CA GLU A 66 3.14 -7.76 3.90
C GLU A 66 3.19 -6.51 4.78
N ASP A 67 2.04 -5.98 5.11
CA ASP A 67 1.87 -4.77 5.92
C ASP A 67 2.33 -3.46 5.27
N ASP A 68 2.67 -3.47 3.99
CA ASP A 68 2.96 -2.24 3.28
C ASP A 68 1.71 -1.36 3.21
N ILE A 69 1.92 -0.06 3.32
CA ILE A 69 0.88 0.94 3.13
C ILE A 69 1.17 1.64 1.81
N LEU A 70 0.18 1.62 0.93
CA LEU A 70 0.29 2.28 -0.37
C LEU A 70 -0.23 3.70 -0.26
N VAL A 71 0.57 4.66 -0.67
CA VAL A 71 0.13 6.06 -0.77
C VAL A 71 -0.34 6.26 -2.20
N VAL A 72 -1.61 6.50 -2.37
CA VAL A 72 -2.23 6.57 -3.69
C VAL A 72 -2.92 7.91 -3.92
N PHE A 73 -3.00 8.30 -5.19
CA PHE A 73 -3.71 9.50 -5.63
C PHE A 73 -4.80 9.08 -6.60
N GLY A 74 -5.99 9.61 -6.41
CA GLY A 74 -7.09 9.34 -7.32
C GLY A 74 -8.39 9.98 -6.84
N TYR A 75 -9.49 9.67 -7.54
CA TYR A 75 -10.80 10.10 -7.11
C TYR A 75 -11.18 9.45 -5.79
N ASN A 76 -11.87 10.19 -4.95
CA ASN A 76 -12.38 9.66 -3.68
C ASN A 76 -13.17 8.37 -3.91
N LYS A 77 -13.97 8.34 -4.95
CA LYS A 77 -14.79 7.17 -5.27
C LYS A 77 -13.97 5.95 -5.62
N ASP A 78 -12.87 6.14 -6.32
CA ASP A 78 -11.98 5.03 -6.69
C ASP A 78 -11.26 4.49 -5.46
N ILE A 79 -10.87 5.38 -4.55
CA ILE A 79 -10.25 4.98 -3.29
C ILE A 79 -11.25 4.21 -2.42
N GLU A 80 -12.49 4.68 -2.36
CA GLU A 80 -13.56 3.97 -1.66
C GLU A 80 -13.76 2.56 -2.22
N THR A 81 -13.79 2.44 -3.54
CA THR A 81 -13.96 1.15 -4.19
C THR A 81 -12.84 0.17 -3.80
N TYR A 82 -11.63 0.67 -3.74
CA TYR A 82 -10.51 -0.14 -3.28
C TYR A 82 -10.73 -0.62 -1.83
N CYS A 83 -11.10 0.29 -0.96
CA CYS A 83 -11.30 -0.01 0.46
C CYS A 83 -12.54 -0.87 0.72
N LEU A 84 -13.63 -0.62 0.01
CA LEU A 84 -14.86 -1.41 0.14
C LEU A 84 -14.66 -2.85 -0.28
N GLY A 85 -13.84 -3.07 -1.29
CA GLY A 85 -13.49 -4.43 -1.69
C GLY A 85 -12.88 -5.22 -0.55
N GLN A 86 -12.05 -4.58 0.25
CA GLN A 86 -11.45 -5.21 1.43
C GLN A 86 -12.50 -5.48 2.51
N GLU A 87 -13.41 -4.53 2.74
CA GLU A 87 -14.47 -4.68 3.73
C GLU A 87 -15.44 -5.79 3.37
N GLU A 88 -15.86 -5.85 2.11
CA GLU A 88 -16.75 -6.90 1.64
C GLU A 88 -16.14 -8.28 1.86
N HIS A 89 -14.86 -8.41 1.59
CA HIS A 89 -14.16 -9.67 1.79
C HIS A 89 -14.17 -10.07 3.26
N GLN A 90 -13.97 -9.12 4.16
CA GLN A 90 -14.00 -9.37 5.60
C GLN A 90 -15.38 -9.79 6.09
N ILE A 91 -16.42 -9.14 5.57
CA ILE A 91 -17.80 -9.41 5.98
C ILE A 91 -18.24 -10.82 5.57
N ARG A 92 -17.80 -11.26 4.41
CA ARG A 92 -18.17 -12.58 3.88
C ARG A 92 -17.38 -13.72 4.47
N SER A 93 -16.26 -13.42 5.07
CA SER A 93 -15.45 -14.44 5.69
C SER A 93 -15.85 -14.69 7.13
#